data_6e5366263002e138cd22bbba9093bff8
#
_entry.id   6e5366263002e138cd22bbba9093bff8
#
_cell.length_a   1.000
_cell.length_b   1.000
_cell.length_c   1.000
_cell.angle_alpha   90.00
_cell.angle_beta   90.00
_cell.angle_gamma   90.00
#
_symmetry.space_group_name_H-M   'P 1'
#
loop_
_entity.id
_entity.type
_entity.pdbx_description
1 polymer ?
#
loop_
_entity_poly.entity_id
_entity_poly.type
_entity_poly.pdbx_seq_one_letter_code
_entity_poly.pdbx_strand_id
1 'polypeptide(L)'
;MLSFGATKNGAMAAEAIVFFDAAKAESLGFRRKRAGQLWSKHRFLAAQMEAYLADDLWLANARHANAMATRLAEGLKPVPGASFRDPVEANEIFVRLPETVLQGLERDGFVFYRWPGADPRLIRLVTAYDTLAADVDAFIASARRDAGPA
;
A
#
# COMPACT_ATOMS: atom_id res chain seq x y z
N MET A 1 -13.86 2.43 17.97
CA MET A 1 -12.69 1.54 17.97
C MET A 1 -12.01 1.67 16.64
N LEU A 2 -10.67 1.78 16.64
CA LEU A 2 -9.83 1.87 15.43
C LEU A 2 -8.74 0.81 15.53
N SER A 3 -8.51 0.06 14.46
CA SER A 3 -7.29 -0.73 14.26
C SER A 3 -6.26 0.19 13.59
N PHE A 4 -5.11 0.36 14.23
CA PHE A 4 -4.06 1.25 13.77
C PHE A 4 -2.77 0.47 13.62
N GLY A 5 -2.42 0.16 12.37
CA GLY A 5 -1.26 -0.65 12.02
C GLY A 5 -0.09 0.21 11.58
N ALA A 6 1.10 -0.07 12.09
CA ALA A 6 2.33 0.60 11.67
C ALA A 6 3.22 -0.29 10.79
N THR A 7 2.99 -1.60 10.76
CA THR A 7 3.84 -2.59 10.07
C THR A 7 3.95 -2.32 8.56
N LYS A 8 2.86 -1.91 7.90
CA LYS A 8 2.87 -1.63 6.46
C LYS A 8 3.32 -0.21 6.10
N ASN A 9 3.60 0.62 7.10
CA ASN A 9 3.94 2.03 6.89
C ASN A 9 5.26 2.41 7.59
N GLY A 10 6.19 1.46 7.71
CA GLY A 10 7.57 1.70 8.13
C GLY A 10 8.00 1.08 9.46
N ALA A 11 7.10 0.49 10.25
CA ALA A 11 7.49 -0.27 11.43
C ALA A 11 7.76 -1.74 11.11
N MET A 12 8.60 -2.39 11.90
CA MET A 12 8.91 -3.81 11.73
C MET A 12 7.72 -4.71 12.09
N ALA A 13 7.11 -4.47 13.26
CA ALA A 13 5.97 -5.23 13.75
C ALA A 13 5.28 -4.48 14.89
N ALA A 14 4.36 -3.57 14.58
CA ALA A 14 3.62 -2.83 15.60
C ALA A 14 2.19 -2.56 15.13
N GLU A 15 1.23 -3.02 15.92
CA GLU A 15 -0.20 -2.86 15.69
C GLU A 15 -0.87 -2.38 16.97
N ALA A 16 -1.78 -1.43 16.86
CA ALA A 16 -2.54 -0.91 17.99
C ALA A 16 -4.05 -1.01 17.76
N ILE A 17 -4.78 -1.20 18.84
CA ILE A 17 -6.23 -1.06 18.88
C ILE A 17 -6.54 0.14 19.75
N VAL A 18 -7.17 1.17 19.18
CA VAL A 18 -7.54 2.39 19.87
C VAL A 18 -9.03 2.35 20.22
N PHE A 19 -9.35 2.53 21.49
CA PHE A 19 -10.71 2.67 21.98
C PHE A 19 -10.98 4.12 22.36
N PHE A 20 -12.04 4.69 21.79
CA PHE A 20 -12.51 6.04 22.15
C PHE A 20 -13.48 6.01 23.34
N ASP A 21 -13.87 4.81 23.80
CA ASP A 21 -14.74 4.54 24.94
C ASP A 21 -14.03 3.54 25.84
N ALA A 22 -13.66 3.98 27.04
CA ALA A 22 -12.91 3.20 28.00
C ALA A 22 -13.67 1.94 28.47
N ALA A 23 -15.00 2.00 28.60
CA ALA A 23 -15.80 0.86 29.01
C ALA A 23 -15.68 -0.32 28.02
N LYS A 24 -15.51 -0.05 26.74
CA LYS A 24 -15.29 -1.08 25.71
C LYS A 24 -13.91 -1.73 25.79
N ALA A 25 -12.96 -1.08 26.46
CA ALA A 25 -11.59 -1.57 26.63
C ALA A 25 -11.42 -2.49 27.85
N GLU A 26 -12.33 -2.49 28.82
CA GLU A 26 -12.18 -3.21 30.09
C GLU A 26 -11.83 -4.69 29.94
N SER A 27 -12.48 -5.40 29.03
CA SER A 27 -12.22 -6.83 28.79
C SER A 27 -11.03 -7.10 27.85
N LEU A 28 -10.43 -6.06 27.27
CA LEU A 28 -9.41 -6.21 26.23
C LEU A 28 -8.14 -6.88 26.77
N GLY A 29 -7.72 -6.58 27.97
CA GLY A 29 -6.54 -7.19 28.60
C GLY A 29 -6.60 -8.72 28.60
N PHE A 30 -7.75 -9.28 29.02
CA PHE A 30 -7.97 -10.73 29.02
C PHE A 30 -8.03 -11.33 27.62
N ARG A 31 -8.70 -10.64 26.68
CA ARG A 31 -8.80 -11.07 25.28
C ARG A 31 -7.42 -11.08 24.63
N ARG A 32 -6.64 -10.02 24.81
CA ARG A 32 -5.26 -9.89 24.32
C ARG A 32 -4.36 -11.01 24.85
N LYS A 33 -4.43 -11.30 26.15
CA LYS A 33 -3.66 -12.40 26.76
C LYS A 33 -4.07 -13.75 26.18
N ARG A 34 -5.37 -14.03 26.08
CA ARG A 34 -5.90 -15.27 25.50
C ARG A 34 -5.52 -15.47 24.03
N ALA A 35 -5.45 -14.37 23.28
CA ALA A 35 -5.00 -14.38 21.87
C ALA A 35 -3.49 -14.48 21.69
N GLY A 36 -2.70 -14.66 22.76
CA GLY A 36 -1.25 -14.73 22.70
C GLY A 36 -0.55 -13.40 22.38
N GLN A 37 -1.27 -12.27 22.45
CA GLN A 37 -0.75 -10.95 22.10
C GLN A 37 -0.19 -10.16 23.30
N LEU A 38 0.09 -10.82 24.40
CA LEU A 38 0.71 -10.23 25.57
C LEU A 38 2.12 -10.79 25.77
N TRP A 39 3.11 -10.10 25.24
CA TRP A 39 4.51 -10.53 25.28
C TRP A 39 5.26 -9.89 26.44
N SER A 40 6.21 -10.62 27.03
CA SER A 40 7.04 -10.11 28.14
C SER A 40 7.92 -8.93 27.73
N LYS A 41 8.32 -8.85 26.47
CA LYS A 41 9.16 -7.78 25.90
C LYS A 41 8.39 -6.79 25.02
N HIS A 42 7.15 -6.51 25.40
CA HIS A 42 6.23 -5.65 24.65
C HIS A 42 6.76 -4.21 24.45
N ARG A 43 7.69 -3.78 25.32
CA ARG A 43 8.35 -2.47 25.21
C ARG A 43 9.03 -2.23 23.86
N PHE A 44 9.53 -3.28 23.18
CA PHE A 44 10.12 -3.15 21.85
C PHE A 44 9.11 -2.84 20.76
N LEU A 45 7.87 -3.31 20.91
CA LEU A 45 6.78 -2.95 20.03
C LEU A 45 6.26 -1.54 20.34
N ALA A 46 6.16 -1.21 21.63
CA ALA A 46 5.75 0.11 22.07
C ALA A 46 6.73 1.21 21.60
N ALA A 47 8.02 0.97 21.67
CA ALA A 47 9.06 1.88 21.19
C ALA A 47 8.95 2.14 19.67
N GLN A 48 8.59 1.12 18.88
CA GLN A 48 8.33 1.32 17.44
C GLN A 48 7.11 2.22 17.22
N MET A 49 6.04 2.01 17.98
CA MET A 49 4.84 2.83 17.88
C MET A 49 5.09 4.28 18.32
N GLU A 50 5.88 4.46 19.39
CA GLU A 50 6.29 5.78 19.87
C GLU A 50 7.10 6.53 18.80
N ALA A 51 8.13 5.89 18.23
CA ALA A 51 8.93 6.47 17.17
C ALA A 51 8.12 6.77 15.90
N TYR A 52 7.18 5.89 15.55
CA TYR A 52 6.31 6.02 14.40
C TYR A 52 5.36 7.22 14.50
N LEU A 53 4.91 7.53 15.72
CA LEU A 53 4.03 8.67 16.00
C LEU A 53 4.79 9.98 16.23
N ALA A 54 6.09 9.90 16.56
CA ALA A 54 6.91 11.08 16.78
C ALA A 54 7.06 11.89 15.48
N ASP A 55 7.03 13.22 15.62
CA ASP A 55 7.29 14.18 14.55
C ASP A 55 6.47 13.94 13.26
N ASP A 56 5.27 13.39 13.41
CA ASP A 56 4.38 13.07 12.29
C ASP A 56 4.97 12.10 11.25
N LEU A 57 5.94 11.25 11.62
CA LEU A 57 6.59 10.31 10.71
C LEU A 57 5.58 9.43 9.96
N TRP A 58 4.57 8.94 10.66
CA TRP A 58 3.50 8.13 10.07
C TRP A 58 2.73 8.85 8.96
N LEU A 59 2.51 10.16 9.12
CA LEU A 59 1.88 11.00 8.10
C LEU A 59 2.83 11.26 6.93
N ALA A 60 4.11 11.51 7.20
CA ALA A 60 5.11 11.70 6.15
C ALA A 60 5.22 10.46 5.26
N ASN A 61 5.30 9.28 5.86
CA ASN A 61 5.35 8.00 5.17
C ASN A 61 4.08 7.76 4.32
N ALA A 62 2.89 8.00 4.88
CA ALA A 62 1.64 7.84 4.16
C ALA A 62 1.48 8.85 3.01
N ARG A 63 1.87 10.11 3.21
CA ARG A 63 1.86 11.14 2.16
C ARG A 63 2.78 10.75 1.00
N HIS A 64 3.98 10.23 1.31
CA HIS A 64 4.91 9.75 0.29
C HIS A 64 4.29 8.60 -0.51
N ALA A 65 3.78 7.57 0.15
CA ALA A 65 3.13 6.43 -0.51
C ALA A 65 1.99 6.89 -1.43
N ASN A 66 1.11 7.78 -0.95
CA ASN A 66 0.00 8.31 -1.73
C ASN A 66 0.48 9.17 -2.91
N ALA A 67 1.54 9.98 -2.73
CA ALA A 67 2.13 10.76 -3.82
C ALA A 67 2.70 9.88 -4.93
N MET A 68 3.34 8.75 -4.58
CA MET A 68 3.84 7.78 -5.55
C MET A 68 2.70 7.07 -6.29
N ALA A 69 1.59 6.76 -5.62
CA ALA A 69 0.39 6.22 -6.27
C ALA A 69 -0.22 7.23 -7.26
N THR A 70 -0.34 8.49 -6.85
CA THR A 70 -0.82 9.56 -7.75
C THR A 70 0.08 9.71 -8.97
N ARG A 71 1.41 9.75 -8.78
CA ARG A 71 2.40 9.81 -9.87
C ARG A 71 2.23 8.65 -10.85
N LEU A 72 2.11 7.44 -10.33
CA LEU A 72 1.92 6.23 -11.12
C LEU A 72 0.59 6.28 -11.91
N ALA A 73 -0.49 6.65 -11.25
CA ALA A 73 -1.80 6.76 -11.89
C ALA A 73 -1.81 7.81 -13.01
N GLU A 74 -1.29 9.01 -12.75
CA GLU A 74 -1.19 10.07 -13.77
C GLU A 74 -0.31 9.63 -14.96
N GLY A 75 0.78 8.93 -14.68
CA GLY A 75 1.65 8.37 -15.70
C GLY A 75 1.02 7.29 -16.57
N LEU A 76 0.08 6.51 -16.02
CA LEU A 76 -0.62 5.45 -16.74
C LEU A 76 -1.86 5.93 -17.50
N LYS A 77 -2.46 7.09 -17.15
CA LYS A 77 -3.63 7.64 -17.85
C LYS A 77 -3.47 7.75 -19.39
N PRO A 78 -2.30 8.18 -19.91
CA PRO A 78 -2.10 8.30 -21.35
C PRO A 78 -1.84 6.95 -22.07
N VAL A 79 -1.70 5.85 -21.33
CA VAL A 79 -1.46 4.54 -21.93
C VAL A 79 -2.71 4.09 -22.70
N PRO A 80 -2.65 3.85 -24.01
CA PRO A 80 -3.78 3.37 -24.80
C PRO A 80 -4.38 2.10 -24.22
N GLY A 81 -5.71 2.11 -23.99
CA GLY A 81 -6.42 0.98 -23.41
C GLY A 81 -6.32 0.86 -21.89
N ALA A 82 -5.64 1.77 -21.20
CA ALA A 82 -5.65 1.85 -19.74
C ALA A 82 -7.01 2.36 -19.23
N SER A 83 -7.52 1.76 -18.17
CA SER A 83 -8.71 2.25 -17.47
C SER A 83 -8.64 1.92 -15.98
N PHE A 84 -8.96 2.91 -15.14
CA PHE A 84 -8.98 2.73 -13.69
C PHE A 84 -10.35 2.22 -13.26
N ARG A 85 -10.36 1.22 -12.37
CA ARG A 85 -11.61 0.69 -11.81
C ARG A 85 -12.22 1.68 -10.83
N ASP A 86 -11.38 2.27 -9.98
CA ASP A 86 -11.76 3.16 -8.90
C ASP A 86 -10.90 4.43 -8.92
N PRO A 87 -11.36 5.56 -8.36
CA PRO A 87 -10.53 6.73 -8.10
C PRO A 87 -9.32 6.36 -7.21
N VAL A 88 -8.16 6.94 -7.50
CA VAL A 88 -6.94 6.72 -6.71
C VAL A 88 -6.89 7.75 -5.59
N GLU A 89 -7.34 7.38 -4.40
CA GLU A 89 -7.43 8.24 -3.21
C GLU A 89 -6.39 7.89 -2.13
N ALA A 90 -5.69 6.76 -2.28
CA ALA A 90 -4.68 6.26 -1.37
C ALA A 90 -3.52 5.62 -2.16
N ASN A 91 -2.74 4.77 -1.50
CA ASN A 91 -1.58 4.11 -2.07
C ASN A 91 -1.88 2.82 -2.85
N GLU A 92 -3.12 2.57 -3.21
CA GLU A 92 -3.57 1.38 -3.93
C GLU A 92 -4.27 1.76 -5.24
N ILE A 93 -3.91 1.08 -6.32
CA ILE A 93 -4.41 1.36 -7.67
C ILE A 93 -4.95 0.08 -8.27
N PHE A 94 -6.17 0.14 -8.77
CA PHE A 94 -6.77 -0.91 -9.59
C PHE A 94 -6.90 -0.41 -11.03
N VAL A 95 -6.07 -0.94 -11.91
CA VAL A 95 -5.99 -0.51 -13.30
C VAL A 95 -6.08 -1.69 -14.26
N ARG A 96 -6.80 -1.53 -15.35
CA ARG A 96 -6.78 -2.43 -16.50
C ARG A 96 -5.76 -1.92 -17.49
N LEU A 97 -4.90 -2.81 -17.93
CA LEU A 97 -3.92 -2.53 -18.99
C LEU A 97 -4.06 -3.58 -20.12
N PRO A 98 -3.75 -3.23 -21.37
CA PRO A 98 -3.68 -4.21 -22.46
C PRO A 98 -2.74 -5.36 -22.12
N GLU A 99 -3.05 -6.57 -22.58
CA GLU A 99 -2.23 -7.74 -22.29
C GLU A 99 -0.79 -7.59 -22.82
N THR A 100 -0.60 -6.92 -23.94
CA THR A 100 0.74 -6.60 -24.48
C THR A 100 1.57 -5.75 -23.51
N VAL A 101 0.95 -4.80 -22.85
CA VAL A 101 1.57 -3.97 -21.81
C VAL A 101 1.93 -4.80 -20.60
N LEU A 102 1.00 -5.66 -20.12
CA LEU A 102 1.26 -6.53 -18.97
C LEU A 102 2.43 -7.48 -19.22
N GLN A 103 2.48 -8.11 -20.40
CA GLN A 103 3.59 -8.97 -20.81
C GLN A 103 4.92 -8.20 -20.93
N GLY A 104 4.86 -6.95 -21.39
CA GLY A 104 6.03 -6.07 -21.45
C GLY A 104 6.58 -5.75 -20.07
N LEU A 105 5.71 -5.40 -19.13
CA LEU A 105 6.06 -5.15 -17.74
C LEU A 105 6.67 -6.39 -17.06
N GLU A 106 6.05 -7.57 -17.26
CA GLU A 106 6.57 -8.84 -16.73
C GLU A 106 7.96 -9.18 -17.31
N ARG A 107 8.16 -8.98 -18.61
CA ARG A 107 9.46 -9.16 -19.28
C ARG A 107 10.53 -8.23 -18.71
N ASP A 108 10.17 -7.01 -18.35
CA ASP A 108 11.09 -6.03 -17.76
C ASP A 108 11.33 -6.27 -16.26
N GLY A 109 10.74 -7.33 -15.70
CA GLY A 109 10.95 -7.75 -14.32
C GLY A 109 10.00 -7.11 -13.29
N PHE A 110 9.00 -6.37 -13.72
CA PHE A 110 7.99 -5.86 -12.81
C PHE A 110 7.05 -6.96 -12.34
N VAL A 111 6.82 -7.03 -11.01
CA VAL A 111 5.91 -7.99 -10.38
C VAL A 111 4.67 -7.25 -9.89
N PHE A 112 3.51 -7.71 -10.28
CA PHE A 112 2.22 -7.15 -9.86
C PHE A 112 1.19 -8.25 -9.66
N TYR A 113 0.14 -7.91 -8.94
CA TYR A 113 -0.94 -8.86 -8.64
C TYR A 113 -2.07 -8.71 -9.66
N ARG A 114 -2.30 -9.76 -10.46
CA ARG A 114 -3.49 -9.86 -11.32
C ARG A 114 -4.70 -10.09 -10.42
N TRP A 115 -5.64 -9.15 -10.41
CA TRP A 115 -6.77 -9.19 -9.49
C TRP A 115 -7.73 -10.33 -9.86
N PRO A 116 -8.16 -11.17 -8.89
CA PRO A 116 -9.07 -12.27 -9.18
C PRO A 116 -10.41 -11.78 -9.72
N GLY A 117 -10.90 -12.43 -10.77
CA GLY A 117 -12.17 -12.09 -11.39
C GLY A 117 -12.23 -12.46 -12.86
N ALA A 118 -13.28 -11.99 -13.53
CA ALA A 118 -13.52 -12.30 -14.94
C ALA A 118 -12.60 -11.53 -15.92
N ASP A 119 -11.93 -10.46 -15.46
CA ASP A 119 -11.05 -9.66 -16.31
C ASP A 119 -9.57 -9.87 -15.92
N PRO A 120 -8.81 -10.69 -16.67
CA PRO A 120 -7.42 -10.98 -16.39
C PRO A 120 -6.49 -9.76 -16.57
N ARG A 121 -6.96 -8.69 -17.21
CA ARG A 121 -6.20 -7.46 -17.43
C ARG A 121 -6.28 -6.49 -16.26
N LEU A 122 -7.13 -6.75 -15.27
CA LEU A 122 -7.21 -5.95 -14.06
C LEU A 122 -6.06 -6.34 -13.11
N ILE A 123 -5.21 -5.39 -12.81
CA ILE A 123 -4.10 -5.56 -11.86
C ILE A 123 -4.27 -4.63 -10.67
N ARG A 124 -3.67 -5.03 -9.54
CA ARG A 124 -3.51 -4.21 -8.36
C ARG A 124 -2.07 -3.79 -8.21
N LEU A 125 -1.83 -2.49 -8.12
CA LEU A 125 -0.55 -1.89 -7.80
C LEU A 125 -0.63 -1.22 -6.44
N VAL A 126 0.44 -1.31 -5.66
CA VAL A 126 0.53 -0.71 -4.32
C VAL A 126 1.87 -0.02 -4.20
N THR A 127 1.84 1.23 -3.78
CA THR A 127 3.04 1.99 -3.42
C THR A 127 3.23 1.98 -1.91
N ALA A 128 4.45 2.15 -1.45
CA ALA A 128 4.84 2.08 -0.06
C ALA A 128 5.60 3.34 0.37
N TYR A 129 5.86 3.45 1.65
CA TYR A 129 6.60 4.55 2.26
C TYR A 129 8.04 4.70 1.73
N ASP A 130 8.60 3.65 1.15
CA ASP A 130 9.94 3.57 0.59
C ASP A 130 9.97 3.43 -0.94
N THR A 131 8.81 3.54 -1.61
CA THR A 131 8.74 3.48 -3.07
C THR A 131 9.53 4.62 -3.69
N LEU A 132 10.50 4.30 -4.55
CA LEU A 132 11.31 5.31 -5.22
C LEU A 132 10.57 5.89 -6.45
N ALA A 133 10.66 7.20 -6.64
CA ALA A 133 10.10 7.85 -7.82
C ALA A 133 10.68 7.30 -9.12
N ALA A 134 11.96 6.91 -9.10
CA ALA A 134 12.63 6.31 -10.27
C ALA A 134 12.00 4.96 -10.68
N ASP A 135 11.59 4.13 -9.71
CA ASP A 135 10.93 2.86 -9.99
C ASP A 135 9.53 3.07 -10.58
N VAL A 136 8.81 4.08 -10.06
CA VAL A 136 7.51 4.49 -10.62
C VAL A 136 7.67 4.96 -12.06
N ASP A 137 8.68 5.79 -12.34
CA ASP A 137 8.95 6.31 -13.69
C ASP A 137 9.37 5.20 -14.64
N ALA A 138 10.17 4.23 -14.18
CA ALA A 138 10.56 3.07 -14.97
C ALA A 138 9.35 2.19 -15.34
N PHE A 139 8.44 1.96 -14.38
CA PHE A 139 7.19 1.25 -14.64
C PHE A 139 6.34 1.96 -15.71
N ILE A 140 6.16 3.28 -15.56
CA ILE A 140 5.41 4.11 -16.53
C ILE A 140 6.05 4.05 -17.92
N ALA A 141 7.37 4.18 -18.00
CA ALA A 141 8.10 4.15 -19.27
C ALA A 141 7.94 2.80 -19.97
N SER A 142 8.04 1.69 -19.23
CA SER A 142 7.81 0.35 -19.76
C SER A 142 6.37 0.20 -20.28
N ALA A 143 5.38 0.60 -19.48
CA ALA A 143 3.97 0.50 -19.88
C ALA A 143 3.65 1.30 -21.16
N ARG A 144 4.23 2.50 -21.30
CA ARG A 144 4.03 3.35 -22.49
C ARG A 144 4.71 2.79 -23.75
N ARG A 145 5.89 2.20 -23.59
CA ARG A 145 6.64 1.62 -24.72
C ARG A 145 5.85 0.47 -25.37
N ASP A 146 5.24 -0.39 -24.54
CA ASP A 146 4.60 -1.61 -25.02
C ASP A 146 3.10 -1.43 -25.35
N ALA A 147 2.57 -0.23 -25.15
CA ALA A 147 1.20 0.12 -25.55
C ALA A 147 1.03 0.33 -27.08
N GLY A 148 2.14 0.50 -27.83
CA GLY A 148 2.09 0.86 -29.23
C GLY A 148 1.70 2.33 -29.47
N PRO A 149 1.75 2.78 -30.72
CA PRO A 149 1.24 4.11 -31.07
C PRO A 149 -0.27 4.19 -30.84
N ALA A 150 -0.73 5.36 -30.37
CA ALA A 150 -2.13 5.65 -30.15
C ALA A 150 -2.88 5.70 -31.50
#